data_c6188cb0068611cef997796b303c4d37
#
_entry.id   c6188cb0068611cef997796b303c4d37
#
_cell.length_a   1.000
_cell.length_b   1.000
_cell.length_c   1.000
_cell.angle_alpha   90.00
_cell.angle_beta   90.00
_cell.angle_gamma   90.00
#
_symmetry.space_group_name_H-M   'P 1'
#
loop_
_entity.id
_entity.type
_entity.pdbx_description
1 polymer ?
#
loop_
_entity_poly.entity_id
_entity_poly.type
_entity_poly.pdbx_seq_one_letter_code
_entity_poly.pdbx_strand_id
1 'polypeptide(L)'
;MPITPKDTFDYAIKRADNFLTLYTILHNSRQRSGRSDWLASFKSFMRWPQGEKIVRIDGRDRLSLLILREELGIDRKLFSHDYVSELLRSSIVCVISALDRYMHDVVVDQCWTLLTKREANIPKELKKIRLPVLATKKALDKLKREPSSRPGTIIKQEIQKALHFNFTFQKKSDIEMGARLLGIQDFWRKVTS
;
A
#
# COMPACT_ATOMS: atom_id res chain seq x y z
N MET A 1 -8.62 8.85 -17.40
CA MET A 1 -9.67 8.28 -16.53
C MET A 1 -9.32 8.59 -15.09
N PRO A 2 -10.26 8.93 -14.21
CA PRO A 2 -9.97 9.08 -12.80
C PRO A 2 -9.53 7.73 -12.21
N ILE A 3 -8.45 7.75 -11.41
CA ILE A 3 -7.94 6.57 -10.71
C ILE A 3 -8.97 6.19 -9.65
N THR A 4 -9.46 4.95 -9.68
CA THR A 4 -10.41 4.45 -8.67
C THR A 4 -9.69 4.00 -7.39
N PRO A 5 -10.39 3.93 -6.23
CA PRO A 5 -9.81 3.35 -5.02
C PRO A 5 -9.27 1.93 -5.26
N LYS A 6 -9.94 1.14 -6.09
CA LYS A 6 -9.50 -0.20 -6.46
C LYS A 6 -8.19 -0.19 -7.24
N ASP A 7 -8.03 0.70 -8.22
CA ASP A 7 -6.78 0.80 -9.01
C ASP A 7 -5.59 1.14 -8.10
N THR A 8 -5.80 2.05 -7.13
CA THR A 8 -4.78 2.42 -6.15
C THR A 8 -4.41 1.24 -5.25
N PHE A 9 -5.41 0.47 -4.81
CA PHE A 9 -5.22 -0.74 -4.02
C PHE A 9 -4.44 -1.80 -4.80
N ASP A 10 -4.87 -2.12 -6.03
CA ASP A 10 -4.24 -3.13 -6.90
C ASP A 10 -2.77 -2.78 -7.18
N TYR A 11 -2.48 -1.48 -7.39
CA TYR A 11 -1.10 -1.01 -7.54
C TYR A 11 -0.26 -1.23 -6.29
N ALA A 12 -0.81 -0.96 -5.11
CA ALA A 12 -0.10 -1.13 -3.84
C ALA A 12 0.13 -2.63 -3.53
N ILE A 13 -0.83 -3.50 -3.84
CA ILE A 13 -0.68 -4.96 -3.72
C ILE A 13 0.43 -5.47 -4.65
N LYS A 14 0.49 -4.97 -5.89
CA LYS A 14 1.58 -5.32 -6.82
C LYS A 14 2.96 -4.92 -6.27
N ARG A 15 3.07 -3.81 -5.55
CA ARG A 15 4.33 -3.44 -4.86
C ARG A 15 4.69 -4.44 -3.77
N ALA A 16 3.72 -4.89 -2.99
CA ALA A 16 3.94 -5.90 -1.96
C ALA A 16 4.41 -7.23 -2.57
N ASP A 17 3.82 -7.65 -3.67
CA ASP A 17 4.21 -8.81 -4.47
C ASP A 17 5.65 -8.70 -4.99
N ASN A 18 6.07 -7.52 -5.44
CA ASN A 18 7.45 -7.29 -5.86
C ASN A 18 8.44 -7.48 -4.71
N PHE A 19 8.12 -7.00 -3.49
CA PHE A 19 8.96 -7.25 -2.31
C PHE A 19 9.01 -8.73 -1.95
N LEU A 20 7.89 -9.44 -2.03
CA LEU A 20 7.82 -10.88 -1.79
C LEU A 20 8.64 -11.65 -2.84
N THR A 21 8.57 -11.26 -4.09
CA THR A 21 9.37 -11.82 -5.18
C THR A 21 10.87 -11.61 -4.93
N LEU A 22 11.28 -10.38 -4.57
CA LEU A 22 12.67 -10.08 -4.22
C LEU A 22 13.12 -10.89 -3.01
N TYR A 23 12.28 -10.99 -1.97
CA TYR A 23 12.55 -11.85 -0.83
C TYR A 23 12.77 -13.30 -1.26
N THR A 24 11.91 -13.85 -2.09
CA THR A 24 12.01 -15.24 -2.55
C THR A 24 13.29 -15.50 -3.35
N ILE A 25 13.70 -14.55 -4.20
CA ILE A 25 14.95 -14.63 -4.98
C ILE A 25 16.17 -14.57 -4.06
N LEU A 26 16.17 -13.66 -3.08
CA LEU A 26 17.33 -13.37 -2.24
C LEU A 26 17.39 -14.29 -0.99
N HIS A 27 16.25 -14.85 -0.57
CA HIS A 27 16.18 -15.71 0.60
C HIS A 27 17.07 -16.96 0.43
N ASN A 28 17.98 -17.15 1.36
CA ASN A 28 19.00 -18.20 1.31
C ASN A 28 19.97 -18.11 0.11
N SER A 29 20.05 -16.96 -0.56
CA SER A 29 21.13 -16.71 -1.52
C SER A 29 22.48 -16.79 -0.84
N ARG A 30 23.47 -17.34 -1.55
CA ARG A 30 24.83 -17.49 -1.03
C ARG A 30 25.82 -16.77 -1.92
N GLN A 31 26.66 -15.97 -1.29
CA GLN A 31 27.80 -15.41 -1.97
C GLN A 31 28.84 -16.52 -2.17
N ARG A 32 29.27 -16.70 -3.41
CA ARG A 32 30.31 -17.67 -3.79
C ARG A 32 31.44 -16.98 -4.53
N SER A 33 32.65 -17.49 -4.37
CA SER A 33 33.77 -17.16 -5.25
C SER A 33 33.56 -17.82 -6.60
N GLY A 34 33.71 -17.08 -7.69
CA GLY A 34 33.79 -17.66 -9.03
C GLY A 34 35.13 -18.29 -9.29
N ARG A 35 35.20 -19.31 -10.16
CA ARG A 35 36.49 -19.80 -10.69
C ARG A 35 37.17 -18.71 -11.51
N SER A 36 38.49 -18.58 -11.42
CA SER A 36 39.28 -17.53 -12.07
C SER A 36 38.99 -17.45 -13.56
N ASP A 37 38.97 -18.60 -14.24
CA ASP A 37 38.79 -18.68 -15.69
C ASP A 37 37.40 -18.21 -16.11
N TRP A 38 36.35 -18.61 -15.32
CA TRP A 38 34.99 -18.16 -15.56
C TRP A 38 34.87 -16.64 -15.34
N LEU A 39 35.46 -16.11 -14.28
CA LEU A 39 35.43 -14.68 -13.98
C LEU A 39 36.13 -13.87 -15.09
N ALA A 40 37.27 -14.34 -15.58
CA ALA A 40 37.99 -13.69 -16.68
C ALA A 40 37.18 -13.67 -17.97
N SER A 41 36.58 -14.81 -18.34
CA SER A 41 35.72 -14.93 -19.51
C SER A 41 34.47 -14.04 -19.39
N PHE A 42 33.85 -14.02 -18.22
CA PHE A 42 32.67 -13.17 -17.97
C PHE A 42 33.01 -11.68 -18.07
N LYS A 43 34.12 -11.23 -17.46
CA LYS A 43 34.59 -9.85 -17.58
C LYS A 43 34.86 -9.45 -19.03
N SER A 44 35.51 -10.33 -19.80
CA SER A 44 35.76 -10.11 -21.21
C SER A 44 34.46 -9.95 -22.00
N PHE A 45 33.49 -10.84 -21.78
CA PHE A 45 32.15 -10.78 -22.40
C PHE A 45 31.41 -9.49 -22.07
N MET A 46 31.45 -9.08 -20.80
CA MET A 46 30.78 -7.85 -20.31
C MET A 46 31.61 -6.58 -20.62
N ARG A 47 32.80 -6.70 -21.20
CA ARG A 47 33.75 -5.62 -21.40
C ARG A 47 34.14 -4.89 -20.13
N TRP A 48 34.23 -5.60 -19.01
CA TRP A 48 34.63 -5.06 -17.73
C TRP A 48 36.15 -5.15 -17.54
N PRO A 49 36.78 -4.20 -16.82
CA PRO A 49 38.19 -4.27 -16.52
C PRO A 49 38.58 -5.57 -15.83
N GLN A 50 39.70 -6.19 -16.23
CA GLN A 50 40.14 -7.48 -15.66
C GLN A 50 40.50 -7.39 -14.18
N GLY A 51 40.95 -6.23 -13.69
CA GLY A 51 41.24 -5.98 -12.28
C GLY A 51 40.01 -5.81 -11.40
N GLU A 52 38.83 -5.69 -12.00
CA GLU A 52 37.61 -5.46 -11.23
C GLU A 52 37.20 -6.67 -10.41
N LYS A 53 36.80 -6.42 -9.17
CA LYS A 53 36.29 -7.47 -8.30
C LYS A 53 34.79 -7.68 -8.53
N ILE A 54 34.38 -8.92 -8.61
CA ILE A 54 33.01 -9.35 -8.86
C ILE A 54 32.50 -10.15 -7.69
N VAL A 55 31.29 -9.83 -7.27
CA VAL A 55 30.53 -10.60 -6.30
C VAL A 55 29.50 -11.46 -7.04
N ARG A 56 29.59 -12.78 -6.85
CA ARG A 56 28.63 -13.76 -7.34
C ARG A 56 27.69 -14.18 -6.24
N ILE A 57 26.41 -14.14 -6.49
CA ILE A 57 25.35 -14.55 -5.56
C ILE A 57 24.52 -15.62 -6.24
N ASP A 58 24.57 -16.83 -5.74
CA ASP A 58 23.76 -17.94 -6.22
C ASP A 58 22.48 -18.04 -5.39
N GLY A 59 21.31 -18.00 -6.05
CA GLY A 59 20.03 -18.30 -5.43
C GLY A 59 19.95 -19.76 -4.97
N ARG A 60 19.07 -20.02 -3.99
CA ARG A 60 18.86 -21.37 -3.45
C ARG A 60 18.36 -22.36 -4.50
N ASP A 61 17.54 -21.89 -5.40
CA ASP A 61 16.94 -22.64 -6.51
C ASP A 61 17.91 -22.98 -7.64
N ARG A 62 19.14 -22.44 -7.61
CA ARG A 62 20.14 -22.48 -8.68
C ARG A 62 19.68 -21.87 -10.02
N LEU A 63 18.48 -21.29 -10.06
CA LEU A 63 17.93 -20.66 -11.26
C LEU A 63 18.25 -19.16 -11.31
N SER A 64 18.50 -18.56 -10.14
CA SER A 64 18.89 -17.16 -10.03
C SER A 64 20.37 -17.00 -9.79
N LEU A 65 21.00 -16.16 -10.60
CA LEU A 65 22.40 -15.76 -10.49
C LEU A 65 22.49 -14.24 -10.56
N LEU A 66 22.98 -13.62 -9.49
CA LEU A 66 23.25 -12.19 -9.47
C LEU A 66 24.75 -11.97 -9.51
N ILE A 67 25.21 -11.14 -10.44
CA ILE A 67 26.62 -10.78 -10.59
C ILE A 67 26.72 -9.27 -10.43
N LEU A 68 27.49 -8.84 -9.45
CA LEU A 68 27.60 -7.44 -9.05
C LEU A 68 29.07 -7.00 -9.06
N ARG A 69 29.29 -5.75 -9.41
CA ARG A 69 30.61 -5.11 -9.26
C ARG A 69 30.82 -4.76 -7.79
N GLU A 70 32.01 -5.01 -7.25
CA GLU A 70 32.33 -4.73 -5.84
C GLU A 70 32.29 -3.22 -5.53
N GLU A 71 32.47 -2.37 -6.52
CA GLU A 71 32.34 -0.90 -6.39
C GLU A 71 30.99 -0.44 -5.84
N LEU A 72 29.94 -1.26 -5.97
CA LEU A 72 28.62 -0.98 -5.38
C LEU A 72 28.60 -1.08 -3.86
N GLY A 73 29.73 -1.43 -3.21
CA GLY A 73 29.82 -1.50 -1.75
C GLY A 73 28.88 -2.52 -1.10
N ILE A 74 28.49 -3.56 -1.86
CA ILE A 74 27.56 -4.57 -1.39
C ILE A 74 28.26 -5.49 -0.38
N ASP A 75 27.96 -5.28 0.90
CA ASP A 75 28.40 -6.14 1.98
C ASP A 75 27.68 -7.51 1.90
N ARG A 76 28.41 -8.57 2.26
CA ARG A 76 27.85 -9.93 2.45
C ARG A 76 26.63 -9.94 3.37
N LYS A 77 26.62 -9.07 4.36
CA LYS A 77 25.52 -8.93 5.33
C LYS A 77 24.19 -8.60 4.66
N LEU A 78 24.18 -7.91 3.51
CA LEU A 78 22.92 -7.57 2.78
C LEU A 78 22.13 -8.81 2.36
N PHE A 79 22.77 -9.96 2.25
CA PHE A 79 22.13 -11.25 1.92
C PHE A 79 21.91 -12.13 3.15
N SER A 80 22.17 -11.60 4.36
CA SER A 80 21.82 -12.29 5.59
C SER A 80 20.31 -12.39 5.77
N HIS A 81 19.87 -13.40 6.50
CA HIS A 81 18.45 -13.60 6.80
C HIS A 81 17.79 -12.33 7.38
N ASP A 82 18.48 -11.60 8.24
CA ASP A 82 17.95 -10.42 8.91
C ASP A 82 17.62 -9.31 7.91
N TYR A 83 18.54 -8.96 7.00
CA TYR A 83 18.29 -7.93 6.00
C TYR A 83 17.25 -8.35 4.96
N VAL A 84 17.32 -9.60 4.49
CA VAL A 84 16.34 -10.09 3.50
C VAL A 84 14.94 -10.16 4.11
N SER A 85 14.82 -10.45 5.41
CA SER A 85 13.55 -10.42 6.13
C SER A 85 12.87 -9.05 6.15
N GLU A 86 13.63 -7.95 6.00
CA GLU A 86 13.05 -6.60 5.87
C GLU A 86 12.20 -6.45 4.61
N LEU A 87 12.52 -7.16 3.54
CA LEU A 87 11.68 -7.19 2.33
C LEU A 87 10.32 -7.82 2.63
N LEU A 88 10.30 -8.89 3.43
CA LEU A 88 9.05 -9.53 3.86
C LEU A 88 8.24 -8.61 4.77
N ARG A 89 8.88 -7.95 5.74
CA ARG A 89 8.22 -6.95 6.59
C ARG A 89 7.66 -5.80 5.77
N SER A 90 8.43 -5.30 4.81
CA SER A 90 7.99 -4.24 3.89
C SER A 90 6.79 -4.67 3.04
N SER A 91 6.76 -5.91 2.56
CA SER A 91 5.60 -6.48 1.86
C SER A 91 4.35 -6.44 2.74
N ILE A 92 4.44 -6.93 3.98
CA ILE A 92 3.32 -6.95 4.94
C ILE A 92 2.83 -5.52 5.23
N VAL A 93 3.75 -4.58 5.49
CA VAL A 93 3.40 -3.17 5.75
C VAL A 93 2.69 -2.55 4.54
N CYS A 94 3.15 -2.85 3.31
CA CYS A 94 2.50 -2.37 2.09
C CYS A 94 1.07 -2.91 1.97
N VAL A 95 0.83 -4.20 2.25
CA VAL A 95 -0.52 -4.80 2.19
C VAL A 95 -1.45 -4.15 3.21
N ILE A 96 -1.00 -4.04 4.47
CA ILE A 96 -1.81 -3.45 5.55
C ILE A 96 -2.15 -1.99 5.24
N SER A 97 -1.16 -1.20 4.79
CA SER A 97 -1.36 0.21 4.44
C SER A 97 -2.28 0.37 3.21
N ALA A 98 -2.17 -0.54 2.24
CA ALA A 98 -3.04 -0.56 1.07
C ALA A 98 -4.50 -0.83 1.46
N LEU A 99 -4.73 -1.81 2.33
CA LEU A 99 -6.05 -2.15 2.84
C LEU A 99 -6.66 -0.98 3.62
N ASP A 100 -5.90 -0.39 4.54
CA ASP A 100 -6.34 0.75 5.33
C ASP A 100 -6.80 1.91 4.44
N ARG A 101 -5.95 2.31 3.49
CA ARG A 101 -6.28 3.36 2.53
C ARG A 101 -7.50 3.03 1.67
N TYR A 102 -7.57 1.80 1.13
CA TYR A 102 -8.70 1.36 0.33
C TYR A 102 -10.01 1.45 1.09
N MET A 103 -10.02 0.96 2.33
CA MET A 103 -11.21 1.02 3.19
C MET A 103 -11.63 2.46 3.48
N HIS A 104 -10.67 3.36 3.77
CA HIS A 104 -10.96 4.78 3.95
C HIS A 104 -11.60 5.38 2.69
N ASP A 105 -11.01 5.18 1.52
CA ASP A 105 -11.50 5.75 0.27
C ASP A 105 -12.91 5.22 -0.07
N VAL A 106 -13.12 3.90 0.06
CA VAL A 106 -14.43 3.27 -0.21
C VAL A 106 -15.49 3.76 0.78
N VAL A 107 -15.17 3.80 2.09
CA VAL A 107 -16.14 4.23 3.11
C VAL A 107 -16.50 5.71 2.90
N VAL A 108 -15.52 6.58 2.62
CA VAL A 108 -15.78 8.00 2.34
C VAL A 108 -16.69 8.19 1.11
N ASP A 109 -16.40 7.48 0.02
CA ASP A 109 -17.18 7.57 -1.22
C ASP A 109 -18.62 7.08 -1.03
N GLN A 110 -18.78 5.96 -0.34
CA GLN A 110 -20.09 5.40 -0.05
C GLN A 110 -20.87 6.25 0.97
N CYS A 111 -20.23 6.75 2.03
CA CYS A 111 -20.85 7.68 2.97
C CYS A 111 -21.38 8.92 2.24
N TRP A 112 -20.59 9.50 1.33
CA TRP A 112 -21.03 10.62 0.51
C TRP A 112 -22.25 10.27 -0.34
N THR A 113 -22.21 9.11 -1.01
CA THR A 113 -23.33 8.61 -1.83
C THR A 113 -24.61 8.41 -0.99
N LEU A 114 -24.47 7.90 0.22
CA LEU A 114 -25.59 7.71 1.15
C LEU A 114 -26.17 9.03 1.65
N LEU A 115 -25.32 10.01 1.97
CA LEU A 115 -25.76 11.34 2.43
C LEU A 115 -26.53 12.14 1.36
N THR A 116 -26.33 11.82 0.08
CA THR A 116 -27.09 12.44 -1.01
C THR A 116 -28.46 11.79 -1.27
N LYS A 117 -28.76 10.68 -0.57
CA LYS A 117 -30.05 9.99 -0.64
C LYS A 117 -31.09 10.63 0.30
N ARG A 118 -32.36 10.16 0.20
CA ARG A 118 -33.41 10.56 1.13
C ARG A 118 -33.03 10.16 2.56
N GLU A 119 -33.34 11.00 3.53
CA GLU A 119 -32.96 10.85 4.94
C GLU A 119 -33.35 9.48 5.54
N ALA A 120 -34.52 8.93 5.13
CA ALA A 120 -34.97 7.61 5.56
C ALA A 120 -33.98 6.46 5.24
N ASN A 121 -33.17 6.63 4.21
CA ASN A 121 -32.22 5.62 3.71
C ASN A 121 -30.79 5.80 4.27
N ILE A 122 -30.57 6.80 5.13
CA ILE A 122 -29.27 7.05 5.75
C ILE A 122 -29.09 6.14 6.96
N PRO A 123 -28.02 5.31 7.04
CA PRO A 123 -27.76 4.46 8.18
C PRO A 123 -27.68 5.25 9.50
N LYS A 124 -28.19 4.65 10.59
CA LYS A 124 -28.18 5.29 11.92
C LYS A 124 -26.79 5.70 12.37
N GLU A 125 -25.79 4.86 12.11
CA GLU A 125 -24.40 5.14 12.51
C GLU A 125 -23.82 6.31 11.70
N LEU A 126 -24.15 6.43 10.41
CA LEU A 126 -23.71 7.56 9.59
C LEU A 126 -24.29 8.88 10.07
N LYS A 127 -25.55 8.88 10.55
CA LYS A 127 -26.18 10.07 11.15
C LYS A 127 -25.50 10.57 12.42
N LYS A 128 -24.72 9.72 13.11
CA LYS A 128 -23.99 10.10 14.33
C LYS A 128 -22.65 10.78 14.07
N ILE A 129 -22.15 10.78 12.83
CA ILE A 129 -20.89 11.46 12.50
C ILE A 129 -21.06 12.95 12.73
N ARG A 130 -20.25 13.50 13.64
CA ARG A 130 -20.21 14.93 13.93
C ARG A 130 -19.16 15.60 13.04
N LEU A 131 -19.59 16.58 12.26
CA LEU A 131 -18.68 17.43 11.50
C LEU A 131 -18.38 18.70 12.29
N PRO A 132 -17.14 19.25 12.18
CA PRO A 132 -16.82 20.52 12.80
C PRO A 132 -17.72 21.65 12.27
N VAL A 133 -18.20 22.53 13.15
CA VAL A 133 -19.02 23.69 12.76
C VAL A 133 -18.31 24.58 11.73
N LEU A 134 -16.98 24.67 11.80
CA LEU A 134 -16.17 25.38 10.82
C LEU A 134 -16.26 24.79 9.41
N ALA A 135 -16.51 23.51 9.27
CA ALA A 135 -16.72 22.88 7.96
C ALA A 135 -18.04 23.36 7.32
N THR A 136 -19.11 23.44 8.13
CA THR A 136 -20.39 23.98 7.69
C THR A 136 -20.24 25.45 7.30
N LYS A 137 -19.53 26.25 8.10
CA LYS A 137 -19.23 27.65 7.76
C LYS A 137 -18.49 27.78 6.43
N LYS A 138 -17.41 27.00 6.23
CA LYS A 138 -16.65 26.99 4.96
C LYS A 138 -17.52 26.62 3.76
N ALA A 139 -18.41 25.64 3.92
CA ALA A 139 -19.34 25.23 2.87
C ALA A 139 -20.33 26.36 2.51
N LEU A 140 -20.87 27.04 3.54
CA LEU A 140 -21.78 28.19 3.34
C LEU A 140 -21.06 29.39 2.72
N ASP A 141 -19.85 29.73 3.17
CA ASP A 141 -19.05 30.83 2.61
C ASP A 141 -18.72 30.56 1.12
N LYS A 142 -18.42 29.31 0.78
CA LYS A 142 -18.21 28.92 -0.62
C LYS A 142 -19.47 29.11 -1.47
N LEU A 143 -20.63 28.66 -0.97
CA LEU A 143 -21.90 28.86 -1.66
C LEU A 143 -22.24 30.36 -1.88
N LYS A 144 -21.91 31.21 -0.90
CA LYS A 144 -22.14 32.66 -1.03
C LYS A 144 -21.25 33.30 -2.10
N ARG A 145 -19.98 32.85 -2.20
CA ARG A 145 -19.01 33.40 -3.17
C ARG A 145 -19.24 32.86 -4.57
N GLU A 146 -19.59 31.59 -4.66
CA GLU A 146 -19.75 30.84 -5.89
C GLU A 146 -21.08 30.07 -5.84
N PRO A 147 -22.24 30.70 -6.17
CA PRO A 147 -23.56 30.04 -6.06
C PRO A 147 -23.66 28.75 -6.89
N SER A 148 -22.89 28.63 -7.97
CA SER A 148 -22.80 27.43 -8.81
C SER A 148 -21.89 26.33 -8.26
N SER A 149 -21.13 26.62 -7.19
CA SER A 149 -20.20 25.66 -6.63
C SER A 149 -20.93 24.54 -5.88
N ARG A 150 -20.36 23.34 -5.93
CA ARG A 150 -20.88 22.18 -5.17
C ARG A 150 -20.17 22.11 -3.83
N PRO A 151 -20.84 22.43 -2.69
CA PRO A 151 -20.21 22.39 -1.36
C PRO A 151 -19.89 20.96 -0.91
N GLY A 152 -20.39 19.98 -1.64
CA GLY A 152 -20.16 18.56 -1.37
C GLY A 152 -18.71 18.15 -1.23
N THR A 153 -17.81 18.78 -1.98
CA THR A 153 -16.37 18.51 -1.86
C THR A 153 -15.83 18.85 -0.48
N ILE A 154 -16.29 19.96 0.12
CA ILE A 154 -15.87 20.38 1.48
C ILE A 154 -16.37 19.36 2.51
N ILE A 155 -17.65 19.00 2.41
CA ILE A 155 -18.27 18.03 3.32
C ILE A 155 -17.57 16.66 3.20
N LYS A 156 -17.30 16.20 1.97
CA LYS A 156 -16.59 14.95 1.71
C LYS A 156 -15.19 14.94 2.34
N GLN A 157 -14.44 16.04 2.22
CA GLN A 157 -13.12 16.18 2.84
C GLN A 157 -13.19 16.16 4.37
N GLU A 158 -14.20 16.77 4.97
CA GLU A 158 -14.35 16.74 6.44
C GLU A 158 -14.80 15.37 6.95
N ILE A 159 -15.63 14.64 6.20
CA ILE A 159 -15.93 13.23 6.48
C ILE A 159 -14.65 12.40 6.42
N GLN A 160 -13.84 12.58 5.38
CA GLN A 160 -12.56 11.89 5.24
C GLN A 160 -11.65 12.14 6.44
N LYS A 161 -11.50 13.41 6.86
CA LYS A 161 -10.71 13.75 8.05
C LYS A 161 -11.25 13.10 9.32
N ALA A 162 -12.57 13.16 9.52
CA ALA A 162 -13.22 12.55 10.68
C ALA A 162 -13.01 11.04 10.73
N LEU A 163 -13.07 10.36 9.58
CA LEU A 163 -12.81 8.93 9.50
C LEU A 163 -11.35 8.61 9.76
N HIS A 164 -10.40 9.33 9.15
CA HIS A 164 -8.96 9.13 9.38
C HIS A 164 -8.56 9.38 10.84
N PHE A 165 -9.23 10.31 11.53
CA PHE A 165 -8.94 10.58 12.94
C PHE A 165 -9.47 9.49 13.88
N ASN A 166 -10.63 8.91 13.56
CA ASN A 166 -11.35 8.01 14.47
C ASN A 166 -11.11 6.53 14.18
N PHE A 167 -10.69 6.17 12.96
CA PHE A 167 -10.57 4.78 12.52
C PHE A 167 -9.22 4.50 11.92
N THR A 168 -8.72 3.31 12.19
CA THR A 168 -7.64 2.68 11.43
C THR A 168 -8.13 1.31 10.99
N PHE A 169 -8.35 1.12 9.69
CA PHE A 169 -8.87 -0.14 9.15
C PHE A 169 -7.86 -1.30 9.19
N GLN A 170 -6.89 -1.19 10.07
CA GLN A 170 -5.98 -2.27 10.45
C GLN A 170 -6.56 -3.16 11.56
N LYS A 171 -7.65 -2.72 12.21
CA LYS A 171 -8.32 -3.46 13.28
C LYS A 171 -9.68 -3.98 12.81
N LYS A 172 -9.97 -5.22 13.21
CA LYS A 172 -11.25 -5.88 12.89
C LYS A 172 -12.46 -5.05 13.32
N SER A 173 -12.40 -4.43 14.51
CA SER A 173 -13.46 -3.56 15.06
C SER A 173 -13.73 -2.35 14.17
N ASP A 174 -12.69 -1.73 13.64
CA ASP A 174 -12.79 -0.51 12.86
C ASP A 174 -13.33 -0.81 11.45
N ILE A 175 -12.92 -1.96 10.86
CA ILE A 175 -13.49 -2.46 9.59
C ILE A 175 -15.00 -2.72 9.78
N GLU A 176 -15.40 -3.37 10.88
CA GLU A 176 -16.82 -3.61 11.18
C GLU A 176 -17.59 -2.31 11.38
N MET A 177 -17.00 -1.33 12.08
CA MET A 177 -17.63 -0.02 12.24
C MET A 177 -17.76 0.71 10.90
N GLY A 178 -16.73 0.69 10.04
CA GLY A 178 -16.82 1.22 8.67
C GLY A 178 -17.97 0.59 7.88
N ALA A 179 -18.13 -0.73 7.98
CA ALA A 179 -19.23 -1.45 7.36
C ALA A 179 -20.60 -0.99 7.92
N ARG A 180 -20.71 -0.80 9.23
CA ARG A 180 -21.94 -0.28 9.89
C ARG A 180 -22.30 1.14 9.45
N LEU A 181 -21.30 2.00 9.21
CA LEU A 181 -21.53 3.33 8.63
C LEU A 181 -22.21 3.25 7.25
N LEU A 182 -21.93 2.18 6.51
CA LEU A 182 -22.56 1.90 5.21
C LEU A 182 -23.88 1.12 5.32
N GLY A 183 -24.35 0.82 6.55
CA GLY A 183 -25.56 0.03 6.80
C GLY A 183 -25.36 -1.47 6.65
N ILE A 184 -24.12 -1.95 6.57
CA ILE A 184 -23.81 -3.37 6.51
C ILE A 184 -23.68 -3.92 7.93
N GLN A 185 -24.66 -4.74 8.35
CA GLN A 185 -24.61 -5.47 9.61
C GLN A 185 -23.91 -6.82 9.42
N ASP A 186 -23.29 -7.32 10.48
CA ASP A 186 -22.63 -8.64 10.53
C ASP A 186 -21.64 -8.85 9.38
N PHE A 187 -20.80 -7.86 9.11
CA PHE A 187 -19.85 -7.84 7.99
C PHE A 187 -19.04 -9.14 7.91
N TRP A 188 -18.41 -9.55 9.01
CA TRP A 188 -17.54 -10.72 9.02
C TRP A 188 -18.30 -12.02 8.71
N ARG A 189 -19.53 -12.17 9.19
CA ARG A 189 -20.36 -13.34 8.84
C ARG A 189 -20.64 -13.40 7.34
N LYS A 190 -20.85 -12.25 6.69
CA LYS A 190 -21.12 -12.18 5.25
C LYS A 190 -19.89 -12.41 4.38
N VAL A 191 -18.69 -12.14 4.90
CA VAL A 191 -17.43 -12.32 4.15
C VAL A 191 -16.90 -13.75 4.31
N THR A 192 -17.24 -14.44 5.40
CA THR A 192 -16.76 -15.80 5.70
C THR A 192 -17.76 -16.90 5.36
N SER A 193 -18.95 -16.55 4.90
CA SER A 193 -19.97 -17.49 4.38
C SER A 193 -19.80 -17.71 2.88
#